data_3b5dc8b07e68c943d10b320a6d384a6c
#
_entry.id   3b5dc8b07e68c943d10b320a6d384a6c
#
_cell.length_a   1.000
_cell.length_b   1.000
_cell.length_c   1.000
_cell.angle_alpha   90.00
_cell.angle_beta   90.00
_cell.angle_gamma   90.00
#
_symmetry.space_group_name_H-M   'P 1'
#
loop_
_entity.id
_entity.type
_entity.pdbx_description
1 polymer ?
#
loop_
_entity_poly.entity_id
_entity_poly.type
_entity_poly.pdbx_seq_one_letter_code
_entity_poly.pdbx_strand_id
1 'polypeptide(L)'
;MRLPFHILTLAGLLLMPAEGWNGATDEAAMPPRLSLQELEGMLPPGTRLMVHPAAIEKFLAELDGAPPDWRTLYGRGHQDPGHDDRLFAFNRERDARRGGHEALEKAVAFLWTGELSRYDPGSDGFPIALGPKLVKTAWGMVRFKPEDVPANLNVTTDVIRRERWRRQIERGHPVEIDVVMSGKLIPDESIVYDFSHDEEGLGLIMPFVRVERVDFVLINP
;
A
#
# COMPACT_ATOMS: atom_id res chain seq x y z
N MET A 1 4.68 -83.82 -11.70
CA MET A 1 3.77 -84.37 -12.73
C MET A 1 2.67 -83.36 -13.03
N ARG A 2 2.56 -82.97 -14.31
CA ARG A 2 1.56 -82.08 -14.95
C ARG A 2 1.76 -80.56 -14.83
N LEU A 3 2.41 -80.03 -15.86
CA LEU A 3 2.14 -78.76 -16.57
C LEU A 3 0.72 -78.81 -17.23
N PRO A 4 0.23 -77.81 -17.93
CA PRO A 4 0.33 -76.33 -18.02
C PRO A 4 -1.04 -75.67 -18.15
N PHE A 5 -1.15 -74.35 -18.22
CA PHE A 5 -1.98 -73.70 -19.26
C PHE A 5 -1.62 -72.20 -19.35
N HIS A 6 -1.14 -71.84 -20.53
CA HIS A 6 -1.00 -70.45 -20.94
C HIS A 6 -2.37 -69.89 -21.33
N ILE A 7 -2.68 -68.68 -20.85
CA ILE A 7 -3.69 -67.84 -21.49
C ILE A 7 -3.02 -66.51 -21.79
N LEU A 8 -2.82 -66.27 -23.07
CA LEU A 8 -2.40 -65.01 -23.67
C LEU A 8 -3.64 -64.10 -23.74
N THR A 9 -3.66 -63.00 -22.98
CA THR A 9 -4.68 -61.98 -23.14
C THR A 9 -4.05 -60.75 -23.77
N LEU A 10 -4.40 -60.50 -24.98
CA LEU A 10 -4.07 -59.35 -25.79
C LEU A 10 -4.74 -58.12 -25.19
N ALA A 11 -3.98 -57.22 -24.54
CA ALA A 11 -4.49 -55.93 -24.14
C ALA A 11 -4.36 -54.93 -25.25
N GLY A 12 -5.52 -54.57 -25.82
CA GLY A 12 -5.61 -53.51 -26.81
C GLY A 12 -5.27 -52.17 -26.20
N LEU A 13 -4.24 -51.53 -26.75
CA LEU A 13 -3.84 -50.17 -26.45
C LEU A 13 -4.85 -49.21 -27.08
N LEU A 14 -5.82 -48.71 -26.32
CA LEU A 14 -6.66 -47.59 -26.71
C LEU A 14 -5.82 -46.32 -26.61
N LEU A 15 -5.34 -45.84 -27.75
CA LEU A 15 -4.85 -44.48 -27.93
C LEU A 15 -6.04 -43.53 -27.74
N MET A 16 -6.15 -42.93 -26.55
CA MET A 16 -6.99 -41.75 -26.39
C MET A 16 -6.26 -40.55 -27.00
N PRO A 17 -6.92 -39.75 -27.85
CA PRO A 17 -6.35 -38.50 -28.31
C PRO A 17 -6.10 -37.62 -27.07
N ALA A 18 -4.87 -37.10 -26.93
CA ALA A 18 -4.55 -36.06 -26.01
C ALA A 18 -5.34 -34.82 -26.47
N GLU A 19 -6.54 -34.63 -25.89
CA GLU A 19 -7.21 -33.35 -25.97
C GLU A 19 -6.28 -32.32 -25.35
N GLY A 20 -5.76 -31.45 -26.21
CA GLY A 20 -4.92 -30.34 -25.83
C GLY A 20 -5.66 -29.55 -24.75
N TRP A 21 -5.15 -29.59 -23.55
CA TRP A 21 -5.47 -28.65 -22.51
C TRP A 21 -4.98 -27.28 -22.98
N ASN A 22 -5.81 -26.62 -23.80
CA ASN A 22 -5.71 -25.20 -24.00
C ASN A 22 -5.91 -24.58 -22.61
N GLY A 23 -4.82 -24.41 -21.90
CA GLY A 23 -4.71 -23.50 -20.79
C GLY A 23 -4.99 -22.10 -21.34
N ALA A 24 -6.27 -21.80 -21.55
CA ALA A 24 -6.73 -20.44 -21.59
C ALA A 24 -6.32 -19.88 -20.23
N THR A 25 -5.22 -19.14 -20.23
CA THR A 25 -4.75 -18.36 -19.08
C THR A 25 -5.94 -17.58 -18.59
N ASP A 26 -6.30 -17.82 -17.34
CA ASP A 26 -7.41 -17.18 -16.59
C ASP A 26 -7.11 -15.68 -16.36
N GLU A 27 -6.43 -15.06 -17.31
CA GLU A 27 -6.01 -13.66 -17.37
C GLU A 27 -7.19 -12.71 -17.67
N ALA A 28 -8.33 -13.28 -18.10
CA ALA A 28 -9.50 -12.51 -18.53
C ALA A 28 -10.39 -11.97 -17.40
N ALA A 29 -10.00 -12.09 -16.14
CA ALA A 29 -10.87 -11.71 -15.04
C ALA A 29 -10.15 -11.01 -13.85
N MET A 30 -8.97 -10.46 -14.05
CA MET A 30 -8.47 -9.46 -13.10
C MET A 30 -9.29 -8.18 -13.28
N PRO A 31 -9.70 -7.49 -12.18
CA PRO A 31 -10.32 -6.19 -12.31
C PRO A 31 -9.36 -5.29 -13.08
N PRO A 32 -9.87 -4.40 -13.95
CA PRO A 32 -9.02 -3.42 -14.58
C PRO A 32 -8.27 -2.70 -13.46
N ARG A 33 -6.95 -2.74 -13.54
CA ARG A 33 -6.12 -1.96 -12.63
C ARG A 33 -6.27 -0.51 -13.05
N LEU A 34 -6.53 0.36 -12.10
CA LEU A 34 -6.67 1.77 -12.36
C LEU A 34 -5.31 2.37 -12.74
N SER A 35 -5.30 3.17 -13.78
CA SER A 35 -4.21 4.11 -14.03
C SER A 35 -4.26 5.25 -12.99
N LEU A 36 -3.17 5.95 -12.81
CA LEU A 36 -3.14 7.10 -11.90
C LEU A 36 -4.10 8.20 -12.32
N GLN A 37 -4.31 8.40 -13.62
CA GLN A 37 -5.26 9.39 -14.13
C GLN A 37 -6.71 9.02 -13.78
N GLU A 38 -7.07 7.74 -13.85
CA GLU A 38 -8.37 7.26 -13.41
C GLU A 38 -8.54 7.41 -11.90
N LEU A 39 -7.47 7.14 -11.14
CA LEU A 39 -7.46 7.36 -9.70
C LEU A 39 -7.67 8.84 -9.36
N GLU A 40 -6.97 9.75 -10.03
CA GLU A 40 -7.18 11.21 -9.85
C GLU A 40 -8.61 11.61 -10.13
N GLY A 41 -9.23 11.04 -11.18
CA GLY A 41 -10.63 11.28 -11.52
C GLY A 41 -11.65 10.79 -10.48
N MET A 42 -11.27 9.86 -9.60
CA MET A 42 -12.11 9.36 -8.51
C MET A 42 -12.05 10.23 -7.24
N LEU A 43 -11.01 11.04 -7.11
CA LEU A 43 -10.78 11.88 -5.94
C LEU A 43 -11.61 13.16 -5.99
N PRO A 44 -11.96 13.74 -4.83
CA PRO A 44 -12.58 15.04 -4.77
C PRO A 44 -11.76 16.11 -5.51
N PRO A 45 -12.38 17.07 -6.19
CA PRO A 45 -11.65 18.15 -6.88
C PRO A 45 -10.68 18.87 -5.95
N GLY A 46 -9.45 19.10 -6.44
CA GLY A 46 -8.40 19.77 -5.68
C GLY A 46 -7.63 18.90 -4.71
N THR A 47 -7.94 17.58 -4.62
CA THR A 47 -7.14 16.62 -3.85
C THR A 47 -5.79 16.39 -4.54
N ARG A 48 -4.71 16.46 -3.80
CA ARG A 48 -3.36 16.20 -4.28
C ARG A 48 -3.01 14.72 -4.15
N LEU A 49 -2.70 14.06 -5.25
CA LEU A 49 -2.33 12.64 -5.25
C LEU A 49 -0.83 12.48 -4.91
N MET A 50 -0.54 11.89 -3.74
CA MET A 50 0.79 11.72 -3.16
C MET A 50 1.30 10.27 -3.33
N VAL A 51 1.37 9.79 -4.57
CA VAL A 51 1.83 8.42 -4.87
C VAL A 51 3.20 8.37 -5.53
N HIS A 52 3.64 9.48 -6.13
CA HIS A 52 4.93 9.58 -6.79
C HIS A 52 5.93 10.41 -5.98
N PRO A 53 7.22 10.03 -5.96
CA PRO A 53 8.25 10.83 -5.31
C PRO A 53 8.20 12.31 -5.67
N ALA A 54 8.09 12.64 -6.97
CA ALA A 54 8.09 14.02 -7.45
C ALA A 54 6.90 14.85 -6.91
N ALA A 55 5.70 14.24 -6.77
CA ALA A 55 4.52 14.92 -6.22
C ALA A 55 4.72 15.21 -4.72
N ILE A 56 5.28 14.26 -3.99
CA ILE A 56 5.58 14.38 -2.57
C ILE A 56 6.68 15.43 -2.35
N GLU A 57 7.77 15.38 -3.12
CA GLU A 57 8.87 16.35 -3.03
C GLU A 57 8.40 17.77 -3.31
N LYS A 58 7.56 17.96 -4.32
CA LYS A 58 6.95 19.26 -4.63
C LYS A 58 6.12 19.78 -3.46
N PHE A 59 5.32 18.90 -2.85
CA PHE A 59 4.49 19.24 -1.71
C PHE A 59 5.34 19.61 -0.47
N LEU A 60 6.38 18.84 -0.18
CA LEU A 60 7.31 19.13 0.92
C LEU A 60 8.08 20.44 0.67
N ALA A 61 8.49 20.70 -0.58
CA ALA A 61 9.17 21.95 -0.94
C ALA A 61 8.26 23.18 -0.81
N GLU A 62 6.98 23.04 -1.10
CA GLU A 62 5.98 24.10 -0.90
C GLU A 62 5.83 24.48 0.58
N LEU A 63 5.88 23.49 1.49
CA LEU A 63 5.71 23.70 2.92
C LEU A 63 7.02 24.08 3.63
N ASP A 64 8.11 23.43 3.30
CA ASP A 64 9.36 23.47 4.09
C ASP A 64 10.56 24.07 3.33
N GLY A 65 10.38 24.37 2.05
CA GLY A 65 11.39 25.02 1.20
C GLY A 65 12.49 24.08 0.71
N ALA A 66 13.18 23.39 1.61
CA ALA A 66 14.32 22.53 1.27
C ALA A 66 14.35 21.25 2.11
N PRO A 67 14.96 20.16 1.58
CA PRO A 67 15.14 18.93 2.33
C PRO A 67 15.98 19.14 3.59
N PRO A 68 15.78 18.29 4.61
CA PRO A 68 16.62 18.30 5.81
C PRO A 68 18.06 17.94 5.50
N ASP A 69 19.01 18.56 6.20
CA ASP A 69 20.36 18.03 6.29
C ASP A 69 20.40 16.89 7.32
N TRP A 70 20.00 15.70 6.86
CA TRP A 70 19.94 14.50 7.70
C TRP A 70 21.29 14.19 8.36
N ARG A 71 22.40 14.45 7.68
CA ARG A 71 23.72 14.19 8.23
C ARG A 71 24.01 15.06 9.44
N THR A 72 23.68 16.35 9.37
CA THR A 72 23.84 17.27 10.51
C THR A 72 22.87 16.94 11.64
N LEU A 73 21.61 16.59 11.32
CA LEU A 73 20.60 16.20 12.32
C LEU A 73 21.00 14.91 13.03
N TYR A 74 21.41 13.89 12.31
CA TYR A 74 21.79 12.59 12.85
C TYR A 74 23.10 12.63 13.66
N GLY A 75 24.07 13.48 13.23
CA GLY A 75 25.34 13.64 13.91
C GLY A 75 26.11 12.33 13.99
N ARG A 76 26.37 11.84 15.22
CA ARG A 76 27.02 10.54 15.49
C ARG A 76 26.02 9.40 15.70
N GLY A 77 24.76 9.60 15.32
CA GLY A 77 23.71 8.63 15.48
C GLY A 77 23.28 8.43 16.94
N HIS A 78 22.86 7.23 17.28
CA HIS A 78 22.37 6.88 18.63
C HIS A 78 23.41 7.06 19.75
N GLN A 79 24.68 7.23 19.39
CA GLN A 79 25.76 7.53 20.35
C GLN A 79 25.92 9.04 20.62
N ASP A 80 25.18 9.89 19.92
CA ASP A 80 25.19 11.32 20.12
C ASP A 80 24.03 11.74 21.04
N PRO A 81 24.31 12.12 22.30
CA PRO A 81 23.23 12.44 23.25
C PRO A 81 22.39 13.65 22.85
N GLY A 82 22.85 14.46 21.89
CA GLY A 82 22.14 15.65 21.43
C GLY A 82 21.33 15.45 20.15
N HIS A 83 21.26 14.22 19.57
CA HIS A 83 20.58 14.06 18.29
C HIS A 83 19.06 14.21 18.42
N ASP A 84 18.45 13.74 19.49
CA ASP A 84 17.00 13.89 19.75
C ASP A 84 16.63 15.36 19.94
N ASP A 85 17.44 16.12 20.68
CA ASP A 85 17.21 17.55 20.88
C ASP A 85 17.26 18.34 19.59
N ARG A 86 18.23 18.01 18.69
CA ARG A 86 18.33 18.64 17.37
C ARG A 86 17.11 18.32 16.50
N LEU A 87 16.68 17.06 16.49
CA LEU A 87 15.52 16.63 15.73
C LEU A 87 14.23 17.28 16.24
N PHE A 88 14.07 17.36 17.56
CA PHE A 88 12.94 18.04 18.19
C PHE A 88 12.91 19.53 17.85
N ALA A 89 14.04 20.23 17.98
CA ALA A 89 14.16 21.64 17.63
C ALA A 89 13.86 21.89 16.15
N PHE A 90 14.35 21.02 15.28
CA PHE A 90 14.11 21.07 13.84
C PHE A 90 12.62 20.91 13.49
N ASN A 91 11.92 19.94 14.10
CA ASN A 91 10.49 19.76 13.90
C ASN A 91 9.71 20.99 14.33
N ARG A 92 9.98 21.52 15.53
CA ARG A 92 9.33 22.72 16.05
C ARG A 92 9.53 23.97 15.18
N GLU A 93 10.72 24.14 14.65
CA GLU A 93 11.01 25.26 13.74
C GLU A 93 10.20 25.16 12.44
N ARG A 94 10.07 23.95 11.88
CA ARG A 94 9.28 23.72 10.68
C ARG A 94 7.79 23.87 10.92
N ASP A 95 7.27 23.35 12.01
CA ASP A 95 5.85 23.51 12.37
C ASP A 95 5.48 24.99 12.53
N ALA A 96 6.35 25.76 13.19
CA ALA A 96 6.13 27.21 13.34
C ALA A 96 6.10 27.95 11.97
N ARG A 97 6.90 27.50 11.00
CA ARG A 97 6.90 28.07 9.64
C ARG A 97 5.65 27.67 8.82
N ARG A 98 5.13 26.46 9.03
CA ARG A 98 3.94 25.95 8.33
C ARG A 98 2.64 26.55 8.84
N GLY A 99 2.63 27.12 10.05
CA GLY A 99 1.42 27.67 10.67
C GLY A 99 0.66 28.62 9.73
N GLY A 100 -0.60 28.29 9.40
CA GLY A 100 -1.44 29.03 8.49
C GLY A 100 -1.12 28.91 6.99
N HIS A 101 -0.23 27.98 6.61
CA HIS A 101 0.06 27.77 5.18
C HIS A 101 -1.12 27.11 4.46
N GLU A 102 -1.59 27.72 3.36
CA GLU A 102 -2.78 27.26 2.63
C GLU A 102 -2.69 25.82 2.10
N ALA A 103 -1.49 25.29 1.89
CA ALA A 103 -1.30 23.93 1.41
C ALA A 103 -1.72 22.88 2.46
N LEU A 104 -1.74 23.24 3.75
CA LEU A 104 -2.22 22.36 4.83
C LEU A 104 -3.74 22.15 4.77
N GLU A 105 -4.47 23.12 4.20
CA GLU A 105 -5.92 23.04 4.06
C GLU A 105 -6.39 22.18 2.87
N LYS A 106 -5.46 21.88 1.95
CA LYS A 106 -5.76 21.07 0.76
C LYS A 106 -5.81 19.60 1.10
N ALA A 107 -6.81 18.90 0.59
CA ALA A 107 -6.88 17.45 0.72
C ALA A 107 -5.71 16.77 0.01
N VAL A 108 -5.20 15.73 0.64
CA VAL A 108 -4.18 14.84 0.07
C VAL A 108 -4.74 13.43 -0.04
N ALA A 109 -4.28 12.67 -1.03
CA ALA A 109 -4.57 11.25 -1.17
C ALA A 109 -3.26 10.48 -1.30
N PHE A 110 -3.15 9.36 -0.61
CA PHE A 110 -1.95 8.53 -0.56
C PHE A 110 -2.32 7.06 -0.53
N LEU A 111 -1.34 6.19 -0.75
CA LEU A 111 -1.53 4.75 -0.79
C LEU A 111 -1.04 4.07 0.47
N TRP A 112 -1.82 3.09 0.89
CA TRP A 112 -1.42 2.04 1.80
C TRP A 112 -1.62 0.68 1.12
N THR A 113 -1.04 -0.38 1.67
CA THR A 113 -1.32 -1.75 1.28
C THR A 113 -2.38 -2.34 2.18
N GLY A 114 -3.18 -3.24 1.66
CA GLY A 114 -4.14 -3.98 2.43
C GLY A 114 -4.07 -5.46 2.12
N GLU A 115 -3.94 -6.32 3.13
CA GLU A 115 -4.01 -7.76 2.99
C GLU A 115 -5.40 -8.23 3.43
N LEU A 116 -6.10 -8.94 2.53
CA LEU A 116 -7.43 -9.47 2.81
C LEU A 116 -7.35 -10.67 3.74
N SER A 117 -8.15 -10.64 4.79
CA SER A 117 -8.39 -11.77 5.69
C SER A 117 -9.38 -12.77 5.07
N ARG A 118 -9.72 -13.83 5.79
CA ARG A 118 -10.75 -14.78 5.34
C ARG A 118 -12.09 -14.09 5.17
N TYR A 119 -12.84 -14.55 4.16
CA TYR A 119 -14.21 -14.06 3.91
C TYR A 119 -15.08 -14.25 5.15
N ASP A 120 -15.78 -13.19 5.51
CA ASP A 120 -16.74 -13.16 6.59
C ASP A 120 -18.18 -13.10 6.05
N PRO A 121 -18.96 -14.19 6.16
CA PRO A 121 -20.34 -14.19 5.70
C PRO A 121 -21.24 -13.20 6.45
N GLY A 122 -20.87 -12.81 7.67
CA GLY A 122 -21.66 -11.89 8.49
C GLY A 122 -21.62 -10.45 7.95
N SER A 123 -20.49 -10.04 7.39
CA SER A 123 -20.31 -8.72 6.77
C SER A 123 -20.36 -8.75 5.23
N ASP A 124 -20.57 -9.92 4.62
CA ASP A 124 -20.53 -10.20 3.17
C ASP A 124 -19.26 -9.64 2.51
N GLY A 125 -18.10 -9.82 3.15
CA GLY A 125 -16.87 -9.25 2.65
C GLY A 125 -15.60 -9.84 3.28
N PHE A 126 -14.49 -9.17 3.03
CA PHE A 126 -13.17 -9.55 3.52
C PHE A 126 -12.66 -8.47 4.47
N PRO A 127 -12.51 -8.76 5.77
CA PRO A 127 -11.78 -7.87 6.67
C PRO A 127 -10.36 -7.64 6.15
N ILE A 128 -9.82 -6.44 6.32
CA ILE A 128 -8.53 -6.05 5.77
C ILE A 128 -7.55 -5.66 6.88
N ALA A 129 -6.32 -6.17 6.78
CA ALA A 129 -5.20 -5.71 7.55
C ALA A 129 -4.43 -4.64 6.76
N LEU A 130 -4.22 -3.48 7.36
CA LEU A 130 -3.57 -2.35 6.71
C LEU A 130 -2.07 -2.32 7.00
N GLY A 131 -1.28 -2.03 5.97
CA GLY A 131 0.16 -1.84 6.07
C GLY A 131 0.60 -0.53 5.39
N PRO A 132 1.63 0.17 5.95
CA PRO A 132 2.13 1.39 5.35
C PRO A 132 2.84 1.12 4.03
N LYS A 133 2.68 2.04 3.08
CA LYS A 133 3.48 2.09 1.85
C LYS A 133 4.55 3.17 2.00
N LEU A 134 5.80 2.76 1.93
CA LEU A 134 6.95 3.67 2.01
C LEU A 134 7.31 4.17 0.61
N VAL A 135 7.57 5.47 0.49
CA VAL A 135 7.98 6.10 -0.76
C VAL A 135 9.36 6.75 -0.58
N LYS A 136 10.36 6.25 -1.32
CA LYS A 136 11.71 6.82 -1.31
C LYS A 136 11.72 8.10 -2.17
N THR A 137 12.18 9.20 -1.59
CA THR A 137 12.29 10.52 -2.22
C THR A 137 13.69 11.08 -2.05
N ALA A 138 14.02 12.19 -2.73
CA ALA A 138 15.26 12.93 -2.50
C ALA A 138 15.28 13.59 -1.09
N TRP A 139 14.14 13.73 -0.43
CA TRP A 139 14.02 14.26 0.92
C TRP A 139 14.29 13.23 2.02
N GLY A 140 14.11 11.94 1.72
CA GLY A 140 14.16 10.82 2.64
C GLY A 140 13.06 9.81 2.34
N MET A 141 12.83 8.89 3.27
CA MET A 141 11.73 7.94 3.20
C MET A 141 10.44 8.60 3.70
N VAL A 142 9.38 8.56 2.90
CA VAL A 142 8.08 9.15 3.26
C VAL A 142 7.08 8.05 3.57
N ARG A 143 6.41 8.18 4.72
CA ARG A 143 5.34 7.31 5.18
C ARG A 143 4.16 8.16 5.67
N PHE A 144 3.09 8.21 4.92
CA PHE A 144 1.86 8.85 5.38
C PHE A 144 1.29 8.11 6.59
N LYS A 145 0.97 8.84 7.65
CA LYS A 145 0.37 8.31 8.87
C LYS A 145 -1.11 8.71 8.93
N PRO A 146 -2.02 7.75 8.65
CA PRO A 146 -3.45 8.03 8.74
C PRO A 146 -3.91 8.04 10.20
N GLU A 147 -4.74 9.01 10.54
CA GLU A 147 -5.47 9.11 11.78
C GLU A 147 -6.98 9.00 11.49
N ASP A 148 -7.75 8.57 12.48
CA ASP A 148 -9.21 8.39 12.40
C ASP A 148 -9.66 7.36 11.33
N VAL A 149 -8.79 6.36 11.04
CA VAL A 149 -9.16 5.27 10.13
C VAL A 149 -10.25 4.41 10.77
N PRO A 150 -11.34 4.09 10.05
CA PRO A 150 -12.37 3.18 10.57
C PRO A 150 -11.79 1.84 11.02
N ALA A 151 -12.16 1.37 12.22
CA ALA A 151 -11.60 0.16 12.80
C ALA A 151 -12.03 -1.14 12.08
N ASN A 152 -13.18 -1.10 11.39
CA ASN A 152 -13.81 -2.30 10.77
C ASN A 152 -13.89 -2.15 9.26
N LEU A 153 -12.73 -1.98 8.62
CA LEU A 153 -12.68 -1.94 7.17
C LEU A 153 -12.94 -3.32 6.58
N ASN A 154 -13.90 -3.38 5.66
CA ASN A 154 -14.33 -4.59 5.00
C ASN A 154 -14.46 -4.37 3.50
N VAL A 155 -13.85 -5.26 2.72
CA VAL A 155 -13.85 -5.16 1.25
C VAL A 155 -14.94 -6.04 0.68
N THR A 156 -15.93 -5.42 0.07
CA THR A 156 -16.97 -6.11 -0.68
C THR A 156 -16.65 -6.13 -2.18
N THR A 157 -17.09 -7.16 -2.87
CA THR A 157 -16.83 -7.31 -4.31
C THR A 157 -17.90 -8.17 -4.97
N ASP A 158 -17.88 -8.23 -6.32
CA ASP A 158 -18.76 -9.12 -7.06
C ASP A 158 -18.52 -10.60 -6.73
N VAL A 159 -19.50 -11.46 -7.05
CA VAL A 159 -19.49 -12.88 -6.70
C VAL A 159 -18.31 -13.62 -7.30
N ILE A 160 -17.93 -13.30 -8.53
CA ILE A 160 -16.84 -14.00 -9.24
C ILE A 160 -15.49 -13.73 -8.56
N ARG A 161 -15.24 -12.47 -8.25
CA ARG A 161 -14.02 -12.03 -7.57
C ARG A 161 -13.97 -12.55 -6.14
N ARG A 162 -15.10 -12.50 -5.43
CA ARG A 162 -15.24 -13.05 -4.07
C ARG A 162 -14.83 -14.52 -4.02
N GLU A 163 -15.36 -15.37 -4.91
CA GLU A 163 -15.02 -16.79 -4.96
C GLU A 163 -13.57 -17.06 -5.35
N ARG A 164 -12.98 -16.19 -6.19
CA ARG A 164 -11.56 -16.27 -6.54
C ARG A 164 -10.69 -15.93 -5.33
N TRP A 165 -10.90 -14.79 -4.69
CA TRP A 165 -10.13 -14.36 -3.52
C TRP A 165 -10.27 -15.35 -2.36
N ARG A 166 -11.48 -15.82 -2.13
CA ARG A 166 -11.74 -16.85 -1.12
C ARG A 166 -10.89 -18.10 -1.36
N ARG A 167 -10.91 -18.66 -2.58
CA ARG A 167 -10.08 -19.82 -2.94
C ARG A 167 -8.59 -19.56 -2.84
N GLN A 168 -8.13 -18.36 -3.18
CA GLN A 168 -6.73 -17.97 -3.08
C GLN A 168 -6.27 -17.94 -1.63
N ILE A 169 -7.03 -17.29 -0.76
CA ILE A 169 -6.77 -17.19 0.69
C ILE A 169 -6.84 -18.56 1.36
N GLU A 170 -7.83 -19.40 1.02
CA GLU A 170 -7.97 -20.77 1.54
C GLU A 170 -6.75 -21.68 1.17
N ARG A 171 -6.08 -21.40 0.06
CA ARG A 171 -4.84 -22.06 -0.35
C ARG A 171 -3.58 -21.48 0.31
N GLY A 172 -3.73 -20.50 1.18
CA GLY A 172 -2.60 -19.84 1.85
C GLY A 172 -1.87 -18.80 0.99
N HIS A 173 -2.49 -18.36 -0.11
CA HIS A 173 -1.93 -17.28 -0.93
C HIS A 173 -2.55 -15.95 -0.48
N PRO A 174 -1.75 -14.98 -0.03
CA PRO A 174 -2.26 -13.67 0.35
C PRO A 174 -2.88 -12.95 -0.85
N VAL A 175 -3.93 -12.19 -0.58
CA VAL A 175 -4.52 -11.25 -1.55
C VAL A 175 -4.25 -9.84 -1.06
N GLU A 176 -3.42 -9.13 -1.79
CA GLU A 176 -3.08 -7.74 -1.51
C GLU A 176 -3.83 -6.81 -2.46
N ILE A 177 -4.28 -5.69 -1.92
CA ILE A 177 -4.93 -4.62 -2.67
C ILE A 177 -4.31 -3.28 -2.27
N ASP A 178 -4.45 -2.28 -3.13
CA ASP A 178 -4.10 -0.91 -2.80
C ASP A 178 -5.26 -0.25 -2.05
N VAL A 179 -4.92 0.47 -0.99
CA VAL A 179 -5.86 1.25 -0.20
C VAL A 179 -5.55 2.72 -0.38
N VAL A 180 -6.45 3.43 -1.05
CA VAL A 180 -6.36 4.88 -1.22
C VAL A 180 -7.02 5.53 -0.03
N MET A 181 -6.27 6.31 0.72
CA MET A 181 -6.79 7.13 1.81
C MET A 181 -6.69 8.58 1.42
N SER A 182 -7.75 9.34 1.64
CA SER A 182 -7.74 10.77 1.40
C SER A 182 -8.30 11.53 2.59
N GLY A 183 -7.76 12.73 2.80
CA GLY A 183 -8.13 13.58 3.91
C GLY A 183 -7.25 14.81 3.99
N LYS A 184 -7.23 15.48 5.14
CA LYS A 184 -6.45 16.69 5.37
C LYS A 184 -5.31 16.45 6.36
N LEU A 185 -4.23 17.18 6.18
CA LEU A 185 -3.15 17.20 7.16
C LEU A 185 -3.70 17.72 8.50
N ILE A 186 -3.21 17.13 9.59
CA ILE A 186 -3.58 17.57 10.94
C ILE A 186 -2.85 18.90 11.20
N PRO A 187 -3.55 20.00 11.50
CA PRO A 187 -2.92 21.22 11.98
C PRO A 187 -2.13 20.88 13.23
N ASP A 188 -1.05 21.55 13.50
CA ASP A 188 -0.10 21.20 14.55
C ASP A 188 0.47 19.76 14.37
N GLU A 189 1.76 19.62 14.26
CA GLU A 189 2.44 18.35 13.93
C GLU A 189 2.03 17.73 12.56
N SER A 190 1.70 18.57 11.58
CA SER A 190 1.24 18.12 10.26
C SER A 190 2.23 17.19 9.53
N ILE A 191 3.52 17.39 9.73
CA ILE A 191 4.59 16.53 9.18
C ILE A 191 5.69 16.40 10.23
N VAL A 192 5.93 15.19 10.69
CA VAL A 192 7.00 14.86 11.62
C VAL A 192 8.19 14.30 10.85
N TYR A 193 9.36 14.80 11.13
CA TYR A 193 10.65 14.31 10.68
C TYR A 193 11.27 13.46 11.77
N ASP A 194 11.77 12.27 11.38
CA ASP A 194 12.34 11.28 12.28
C ASP A 194 13.53 10.60 11.60
N PHE A 195 14.24 9.75 12.31
CA PHE A 195 15.26 8.90 11.72
C PHE A 195 14.67 7.57 11.28
N SER A 196 15.07 7.10 10.11
CA SER A 196 14.70 5.77 9.65
C SER A 196 15.41 4.71 10.49
N HIS A 197 14.67 3.71 10.95
CA HIS A 197 15.24 2.53 11.59
C HIS A 197 15.69 1.47 10.58
N ASP A 198 15.24 1.58 9.33
CA ASP A 198 15.50 0.58 8.29
C ASP A 198 16.80 0.85 7.51
N GLU A 199 17.14 2.14 7.33
CA GLU A 199 18.40 2.56 6.67
C GLU A 199 19.10 3.60 7.53
N GLU A 200 20.28 3.28 8.05
CA GLU A 200 21.08 4.20 8.87
C GLU A 200 21.41 5.49 8.11
N GLY A 201 21.14 6.63 8.73
CA GLY A 201 21.38 7.96 8.16
C GLY A 201 20.33 8.43 7.16
N LEU A 202 19.34 7.64 6.82
CA LEU A 202 18.20 8.07 6.03
C LEU A 202 17.10 8.64 6.94
N GLY A 203 16.56 9.81 6.60
CA GLY A 203 15.45 10.39 7.34
C GLY A 203 14.12 9.76 6.99
N LEU A 204 13.25 9.70 7.98
CA LEU A 204 11.83 9.33 7.83
C LEU A 204 10.97 10.59 7.93
N ILE A 205 10.07 10.76 6.99
CA ILE A 205 9.15 11.90 6.93
C ILE A 205 7.74 11.35 7.06
N MET A 206 7.00 11.82 8.04
CA MET A 206 5.66 11.33 8.35
C MET A 206 4.62 12.45 8.29
N PRO A 207 3.94 12.64 7.13
CA PRO A 207 2.75 13.47 7.08
C PRO A 207 1.60 12.78 7.83
N PHE A 208 1.00 13.48 8.78
CA PHE A 208 -0.16 13.02 9.55
C PHE A 208 -1.43 13.49 8.86
N VAL A 209 -2.29 12.57 8.49
CA VAL A 209 -3.52 12.85 7.75
C VAL A 209 -4.74 12.34 8.50
N ARG A 210 -5.66 13.24 8.82
CA ARG A 210 -7.00 12.85 9.26
C ARG A 210 -7.76 12.33 8.06
N VAL A 211 -8.04 11.02 8.07
CA VAL A 211 -8.68 10.33 6.96
C VAL A 211 -10.17 10.66 6.92
N GLU A 212 -10.64 11.15 5.79
CA GLU A 212 -12.04 11.43 5.53
C GLU A 212 -12.69 10.38 4.61
N ARG A 213 -11.86 9.69 3.79
CA ARG A 213 -12.32 8.69 2.83
C ARG A 213 -11.30 7.58 2.62
N VAL A 214 -11.78 6.35 2.49
CA VAL A 214 -11.00 5.15 2.17
C VAL A 214 -11.62 4.47 0.96
N ASP A 215 -10.82 4.22 -0.07
CA ASP A 215 -11.20 3.50 -1.28
C ASP A 215 -10.28 2.29 -1.47
N PHE A 216 -10.85 1.17 -1.89
CA PHE A 216 -10.11 -0.05 -2.20
C PHE A 216 -9.97 -0.18 -3.71
N VAL A 217 -8.75 -0.28 -4.20
CA VAL A 217 -8.44 -0.29 -5.63
C VAL A 217 -7.35 -1.31 -5.96
N LEU A 218 -7.19 -1.59 -7.25
CA LEU A 218 -6.01 -2.24 -7.79
C LEU A 218 -5.38 -1.24 -8.75
N ILE A 219 -4.13 -0.87 -8.52
CA ILE A 219 -3.44 0.13 -9.32
C ILE A 219 -2.44 -0.57 -10.25
N ASN A 220 -2.34 -0.11 -11.49
CA ASN A 220 -1.24 -0.47 -12.37
C ASN A 220 0.05 0.13 -11.82
N PRO A 221 1.12 -0.68 -11.64
CA PRO A 221 2.40 -0.20 -11.15
C PRO A 221 3.06 0.80 -12.11
#